data_ed004fa3b8651c6cbd8e2a7d759e2042
#
_entry.id   ed004fa3b8651c6cbd8e2a7d759e2042
#
_cell.length_a   1.000
_cell.length_b   1.000
_cell.length_c   1.000
_cell.angle_alpha   90.00
_cell.angle_beta   90.00
_cell.angle_gamma   90.00
#
_symmetry.space_group_name_H-M   'P 1'
#
loop_
_entity.id
_entity.type
_entity.pdbx_description
1 polymer ?
#
loop_
_entity_poly.entity_id
_entity_poly.type
_entity_poly.pdbx_seq_one_letter_code
_entity_poly.pdbx_strand_id
1 'polypeptide(L)'
;MSDLKLKLYGADWCMKSTNLRNYLQSIWVEFEDFNVETNAEAEDTVRALYDGALKFPTVTYGTEFLKNPTTSQLKMFLETHGLLDS
;
A
#
# COMPACT_ATOMS: atom_id res chain seq x y z
N MET A 1 -15.92 2.62 -15.77
CA MET A 1 -14.62 3.22 -15.54
C MET A 1 -14.25 3.12 -14.07
N SER A 2 -13.06 2.66 -13.78
CA SER A 2 -12.64 2.44 -12.39
C SER A 2 -11.79 3.60 -11.91
N ASP A 3 -12.16 4.16 -10.75
CA ASP A 3 -11.35 5.18 -10.09
C ASP A 3 -10.47 4.59 -9.00
N LEU A 4 -10.32 3.28 -9.01
CA LEU A 4 -9.51 2.59 -8.01
C LEU A 4 -8.04 2.89 -8.23
N LYS A 5 -7.35 3.20 -7.15
CA LYS A 5 -5.92 3.46 -7.17
C LYS A 5 -5.23 2.60 -6.11
N LEU A 6 -4.08 2.09 -6.48
CA LEU A 6 -3.23 1.38 -5.54
C LEU A 6 -2.56 2.41 -4.63
N LYS A 7 -2.65 2.21 -3.33
CA LYS A 7 -2.07 3.14 -2.36
C LYS A 7 -1.19 2.39 -1.39
N LEU A 8 -0.02 2.97 -1.11
CA LEU A 8 0.91 2.44 -0.12
C LEU A 8 0.99 3.40 1.04
N TYR A 9 0.69 2.92 2.23
CA TYR A 9 0.77 3.70 3.47
C TYR A 9 1.96 3.17 4.28
N GLY A 10 2.91 4.04 4.54
CA GLY A 10 4.12 3.63 5.23
C GLY A 10 4.83 4.79 5.90
N ALA A 11 6.09 4.59 6.26
CA ALA A 11 6.93 5.60 6.88
C ALA A 11 8.31 5.57 6.23
N ASP A 12 8.97 6.72 6.18
CA ASP A 12 10.27 6.84 5.51
C ASP A 12 11.35 6.00 6.19
N TRP A 13 11.29 5.87 7.52
CA TRP A 13 12.26 5.09 8.26
C TRP A 13 11.98 3.59 8.24
N CYS A 14 10.82 3.19 7.78
CA CYS A 14 10.41 1.78 7.81
C CYS A 14 10.99 1.04 6.61
N MET A 15 11.89 0.10 6.87
CA MET A 15 12.55 -0.66 5.83
C MET A 15 11.55 -1.43 4.97
N LYS A 16 10.51 -2.01 5.58
CA LYS A 16 9.48 -2.73 4.84
C LYS A 16 8.71 -1.82 3.90
N SER A 17 8.35 -0.62 4.35
CA SER A 17 7.68 0.36 3.50
C SER A 17 8.57 0.73 2.31
N THR A 18 9.84 0.95 2.57
CA THR A 18 10.80 1.28 1.52
C THR A 18 10.94 0.15 0.51
N ASN A 19 11.01 -1.09 1.00
CA ASN A 19 11.12 -2.26 0.12
C ASN A 19 9.90 -2.40 -0.77
N LEU A 20 8.70 -2.20 -0.24
CA LEU A 20 7.48 -2.29 -1.03
C LEU A 20 7.41 -1.18 -2.06
N ARG A 21 7.78 0.03 -1.66
CA ARG A 21 7.83 1.18 -2.59
C ARG A 21 8.77 0.90 -3.74
N ASN A 22 9.98 0.45 -3.43
CA ASN A 22 10.98 0.14 -4.46
C ASN A 22 10.51 -0.98 -5.36
N TYR A 23 9.88 -2.00 -4.80
CA TYR A 23 9.33 -3.09 -5.58
C TYR A 23 8.29 -2.59 -6.59
N LEU A 24 7.34 -1.78 -6.14
CA LEU A 24 6.31 -1.26 -7.03
C LEU A 24 6.90 -0.38 -8.13
N GLN A 25 7.92 0.41 -7.80
CA GLN A 25 8.61 1.22 -8.80
C GLN A 25 9.34 0.37 -9.81
N SER A 26 9.93 -0.74 -9.37
CA SER A 26 10.72 -1.60 -10.25
C SER A 26 9.87 -2.35 -11.27
N ILE A 27 8.59 -2.55 -11.00
CA ILE A 27 7.69 -3.25 -11.91
C ILE A 27 6.73 -2.30 -12.63
N TRP A 28 6.97 -0.98 -12.50
CA TRP A 28 6.23 0.07 -13.22
C TRP A 28 4.73 0.08 -12.92
N VAL A 29 4.35 -0.33 -11.72
CA VAL A 29 2.95 -0.24 -11.27
C VAL A 29 2.73 1.15 -10.70
N GLU A 30 1.68 1.80 -11.16
CA GLU A 30 1.31 3.13 -10.69
C GLU A 30 0.67 3.02 -9.31
N PHE A 31 1.12 3.85 -8.36
CA PHE A 31 0.57 3.84 -7.01
C PHE A 31 0.76 5.22 -6.36
N GLU A 32 -0.05 5.48 -5.34
CA GLU A 32 0.11 6.66 -4.51
C GLU A 32 0.85 6.25 -3.23
N ASP A 33 1.82 7.07 -2.83
CA ASP A 33 2.67 6.80 -1.67
C ASP A 33 2.36 7.81 -0.58
N PHE A 34 1.95 7.32 0.58
CA PHE A 34 1.59 8.17 1.72
C PHE A 34 2.46 7.87 2.92
N ASN A 35 2.97 8.93 3.55
CA ASN A 35 3.70 8.81 4.81
C ASN A 35 2.73 9.09 5.95
N VAL A 36 2.40 8.04 6.72
CA VAL A 36 1.40 8.16 7.79
C VAL A 36 1.87 9.02 8.95
N GLU A 37 3.17 9.32 9.04
CA GLU A 37 3.69 10.16 10.09
C GLU A 37 3.56 11.65 9.78
N THR A 38 3.51 12.01 8.50
CA THR A 38 3.44 13.41 8.08
C THR A 38 2.11 13.78 7.45
N ASN A 39 1.26 12.80 7.16
CA ASN A 39 -0.04 13.01 6.52
C ASN A 39 -1.15 12.52 7.45
N ALA A 40 -1.84 13.47 8.08
CA ALA A 40 -2.88 13.13 9.06
C ALA A 40 -4.04 12.36 8.44
N GLU A 41 -4.41 12.68 7.20
CA GLU A 41 -5.49 11.96 6.51
C GLU A 41 -5.10 10.51 6.25
N ALA A 42 -3.85 10.27 5.87
CA ALA A 42 -3.36 8.92 5.66
C ALA A 42 -3.34 8.13 6.96
N GLU A 43 -2.91 8.76 8.04
CA GLU A 43 -2.93 8.14 9.36
C GLU A 43 -4.35 7.74 9.75
N ASP A 44 -5.30 8.64 9.58
CA ASP A 44 -6.70 8.37 9.91
C ASP A 44 -7.27 7.23 9.07
N THR A 45 -6.91 7.18 7.79
CA THR A 45 -7.34 6.11 6.90
C THR A 45 -6.85 4.75 7.41
N VAL A 46 -5.58 4.66 7.78
CA VAL A 46 -5.01 3.41 8.27
C VAL A 46 -5.65 3.02 9.60
N ARG A 47 -5.83 3.98 10.51
CA ARG A 47 -6.46 3.67 11.80
C ARG A 47 -7.89 3.18 11.63
N ALA A 48 -8.61 3.69 10.64
CA ALA A 48 -9.97 3.22 10.36
C ALA A 48 -9.98 1.77 9.90
N LEU A 49 -8.93 1.32 9.20
CA LEU A 49 -8.83 -0.07 8.77
C LEU A 49 -8.53 -1.05 9.91
N TYR A 50 -7.91 -0.57 10.98
CA TYR A 50 -7.44 -1.42 12.07
C TYR A 50 -8.07 -1.06 13.42
N ASP A 51 -9.26 -0.52 13.39
CA ASP A 51 -10.00 -0.25 14.62
C ASP A 51 -9.28 0.73 15.56
N GLY A 52 -8.60 1.71 14.97
CA GLY A 52 -7.90 2.74 15.71
C GLY A 52 -6.40 2.51 15.87
N ALA A 53 -5.89 1.33 15.53
CA ALA A 53 -4.45 1.07 15.58
C ALA A 53 -3.77 1.62 14.33
N LEU A 54 -2.54 2.09 14.49
CA LEU A 54 -1.74 2.54 13.35
C LEU A 54 -0.76 1.44 12.99
N LYS A 55 -0.94 0.84 11.83
CA LYS A 55 -0.07 -0.24 11.33
C LYS A 55 0.39 0.06 9.91
N PHE A 56 1.65 -0.17 9.64
CA PHE A 56 2.23 0.01 8.31
C PHE A 56 3.40 -0.96 8.13
N PRO A 57 3.75 -1.27 6.89
CA PRO A 57 3.13 -0.80 5.66
C PRO A 57 1.76 -1.43 5.44
N THR A 58 0.85 -0.65 4.86
CA THR A 58 -0.47 -1.12 4.46
C THR A 58 -0.67 -0.74 3.00
N VAL A 59 -1.19 -1.67 2.22
CA VAL A 59 -1.47 -1.43 0.80
C VAL A 59 -2.97 -1.55 0.60
N THR A 60 -3.57 -0.58 -0.05
CA THR A 60 -5.02 -0.60 -0.33
C THR A 60 -5.28 -0.53 -1.82
N TYR A 61 -6.38 -1.16 -2.23
CA TYR A 61 -6.89 -1.05 -3.59
C TYR A 61 -8.40 -1.15 -3.53
N GLY A 62 -9.07 -0.01 -3.70
CA GLY A 62 -10.52 0.03 -3.53
C GLY A 62 -10.90 -0.24 -2.07
N THR A 63 -11.72 -1.26 -1.86
CA THR A 63 -12.16 -1.65 -0.53
C THR A 63 -11.30 -2.76 0.08
N GLU A 64 -10.32 -3.26 -0.66
CA GLU A 64 -9.44 -4.33 -0.18
C GLU A 64 -8.12 -3.77 0.28
N PHE A 65 -7.49 -4.45 1.23
CA PHE A 65 -6.20 -4.01 1.71
C PHE A 65 -5.36 -5.20 2.19
N LEU A 66 -4.04 -4.98 2.20
CA LEU A 66 -3.07 -5.95 2.72
C LEU A 66 -2.42 -5.35 3.95
N LYS A 67 -2.36 -6.15 5.01
CA LYS A 67 -1.76 -5.76 6.27
C LYS A 67 -0.31 -6.25 6.29
N ASN A 68 0.64 -5.30 6.28
CA ASN A 68 2.07 -5.60 6.42
C ASN A 68 2.53 -6.70 5.45
N PRO A 69 2.26 -6.55 4.13
CA PRO A 69 2.55 -7.63 3.18
C PRO A 69 4.04 -7.78 2.88
N THR A 70 4.42 -8.98 2.52
CA THR A 70 5.72 -9.21 1.88
C THR A 70 5.61 -8.83 0.40
N THR A 71 6.75 -8.74 -0.29
CA THR A 71 6.72 -8.46 -1.72
C THR A 71 6.01 -9.57 -2.48
N SER A 72 6.14 -10.83 -2.03
CA SER A 72 5.42 -11.94 -2.65
C SER A 72 3.92 -11.80 -2.50
N GLN A 73 3.47 -11.44 -1.31
CA GLN A 73 2.03 -11.22 -1.06
C GLN A 73 1.51 -10.07 -1.88
N LEU A 74 2.28 -8.99 -1.97
CA LEU A 74 1.90 -7.84 -2.79
C LEU A 74 1.80 -8.23 -4.26
N LYS A 75 2.74 -9.01 -4.76
CA LYS A 75 2.70 -9.48 -6.14
C LYS A 75 1.42 -10.26 -6.43
N MET A 76 1.05 -11.19 -5.55
CA MET A 76 -0.18 -11.96 -5.70
C MET A 76 -1.41 -11.07 -5.70
N PHE A 77 -1.43 -10.06 -4.84
CA PHE A 77 -2.52 -9.11 -4.76
C PHE A 77 -2.66 -8.34 -6.08
N LEU A 78 -1.53 -7.89 -6.63
CA LEU A 78 -1.52 -7.17 -7.90
C LEU A 78 -1.99 -8.05 -9.05
N GLU A 79 -1.58 -9.31 -9.06
CA GLU A 79 -2.04 -10.26 -10.08
C GLU A 79 -3.53 -10.51 -9.98
N THR A 80 -4.04 -10.65 -8.76
CA THR A 80 -5.47 -10.89 -8.52
C THR A 80 -6.31 -9.74 -9.06
N HIS A 81 -5.81 -8.51 -8.96
CA HIS A 81 -6.54 -7.33 -9.40
C HIS A 81 -6.20 -6.89 -10.83
N GLY A 82 -5.37 -7.66 -11.53
CA GLY A 82 -5.03 -7.35 -12.91
C GLY A 82 -4.14 -6.13 -13.06
N LEU A 83 -3.36 -5.81 -12.03
CA LEU A 83 -2.49 -4.64 -12.04
C LEU A 83 -1.09 -4.95 -12.58
N LEU A 84 -0.75 -6.22 -12.72
CA LEU A 84 0.51 -6.63 -13.31
C LEU A 84 0.31 -7.05 -14.75
N ASP A 85 1.14 -6.48 -15.62
CA ASP A 85 1.26 -6.97 -16.99
C ASP A 85 2.22 -8.14 -16.97
N SER A 86 1.73 -9.29 -17.28
CA SER A 86 2.56 -10.49 -17.33
C SER A 86 3.31 -10.61 -18.63
#